data_46af04bfb515be7eda5faf6037914e74
#
_entry.id   46af04bfb515be7eda5faf6037914e74
#
_cell.length_a   1.000
_cell.length_b   1.000
_cell.length_c   1.000
_cell.angle_alpha   90.00
_cell.angle_beta   90.00
_cell.angle_gamma   90.00
#
_symmetry.space_group_name_H-M   'P 1'
#
loop_
_entity.id
_entity.type
_entity.pdbx_description
1 polymer ?
#
loop_
_entity_poly.entity_id
_entity_poly.type
_entity_poly.pdbx_seq_one_letter_code
_entity_poly.pdbx_strand_id
1 'polypeptide(L)'
;DWGAALSTPAPAPPPSPPSINQNRLDRLIVIALDPGHGGEDPGAIGPTGLREKDVVLAISRKLRDRLNGNPNIRVMMTRDGDFFVPLHERVRKARRVQADLFVSIHADAFITPKARGASVFALSQGGASSTAARWIADKENRADLVGGVNTVAVKDAEVMRAMLDMSTAAQIKDSLKLGSEVLNQIGKVGRLHKRSVEQAGFAVLKAPDMPSILVETAFISNPEEEAKLRDPEYQDELVEALATGIARYFAKNPPLARHRAL
;
A
#
# COMPACT_ATOMS: atom_id res chain seq x y z
N ASP A 1 -8.91 -53.46 64.89
CA ASP A 1 -7.90 -52.39 64.88
C ASP A 1 -6.95 -52.53 63.69
N TRP A 2 -6.85 -51.49 62.99
CA TRP A 2 -5.89 -51.07 61.95
C TRP A 2 -6.57 -50.83 60.63
N GLY A 3 -7.22 -49.69 60.53
CA GLY A 3 -7.55 -49.08 59.22
C GLY A 3 -6.38 -48.27 58.76
N ALA A 4 -5.65 -48.78 57.79
CA ALA A 4 -4.68 -47.99 57.00
C ALA A 4 -5.39 -47.46 55.78
N ALA A 5 -5.70 -46.19 55.81
CA ALA A 5 -6.24 -45.46 54.66
C ALA A 5 -5.12 -45.32 53.58
N LEU A 6 -5.28 -46.03 52.48
CA LEU A 6 -4.47 -45.82 51.30
C LEU A 6 -4.83 -44.49 50.64
N SER A 7 -3.95 -43.49 50.80
CA SER A 7 -4.06 -42.20 50.10
C SER A 7 -3.77 -42.45 48.64
N THR A 8 -4.77 -42.35 47.79
CA THR A 8 -4.61 -42.28 46.35
C THR A 8 -3.89 -40.95 45.96
N PRO A 9 -2.80 -41.00 45.18
CA PRO A 9 -2.17 -39.76 44.73
C PRO A 9 -3.09 -39.01 43.81
N ALA A 10 -3.13 -37.67 44.02
CA ALA A 10 -3.90 -36.77 43.19
C ALA A 10 -3.47 -36.85 41.70
N PRO A 11 -4.41 -36.79 40.75
CA PRO A 11 -4.06 -36.81 39.30
C PRO A 11 -3.15 -35.63 38.96
N ALA A 12 -2.12 -35.92 38.17
CA ALA A 12 -1.19 -34.90 37.67
C ALA A 12 -1.95 -33.83 36.86
N PRO A 13 -1.59 -32.54 37.01
CA PRO A 13 -2.21 -31.48 36.24
C PRO A 13 -2.04 -31.74 34.74
N PRO A 14 -3.03 -31.37 33.89
CA PRO A 14 -2.94 -31.55 32.45
C PRO A 14 -1.72 -30.77 31.88
N PRO A 15 -1.05 -31.29 30.85
CA PRO A 15 0.08 -30.62 30.24
C PRO A 15 -0.36 -29.23 29.74
N SER A 16 0.42 -28.24 30.10
CA SER A 16 0.21 -26.88 29.62
C SER A 16 0.19 -26.87 28.06
N PRO A 17 -0.71 -26.13 27.43
CA PRO A 17 -0.71 -26.02 25.97
C PRO A 17 0.67 -25.56 25.49
N PRO A 18 1.15 -26.07 24.33
CA PRO A 18 2.45 -25.69 23.81
C PRO A 18 2.50 -24.17 23.70
N SER A 19 3.46 -23.57 24.37
CA SER A 19 3.74 -22.13 24.23
C SER A 19 4.01 -21.88 22.76
N ILE A 20 3.11 -21.18 22.08
CA ILE A 20 3.33 -20.68 20.73
C ILE A 20 4.61 -19.86 20.82
N ASN A 21 5.62 -20.32 20.07
CA ASN A 21 6.94 -19.74 19.99
C ASN A 21 6.79 -18.22 19.76
N GLN A 22 6.93 -17.40 20.80
CA GLN A 22 6.88 -15.95 20.76
C GLN A 22 8.09 -15.34 20.02
N ASN A 23 9.03 -16.17 19.56
CA ASN A 23 10.22 -15.75 18.82
C ASN A 23 9.98 -15.37 17.35
N ARG A 24 8.73 -15.10 16.96
CA ARG A 24 8.44 -14.85 15.53
C ARG A 24 8.28 -13.39 15.12
N LEU A 25 8.38 -12.40 16.01
CA LEU A 25 8.12 -11.00 15.65
C LEU A 25 8.86 -9.98 16.54
N ASP A 26 10.18 -10.08 16.63
CA ASP A 26 10.99 -9.02 17.26
C ASP A 26 11.48 -7.98 16.26
N ARG A 27 10.81 -7.84 15.12
CA ARG A 27 11.18 -6.89 14.08
C ARG A 27 10.05 -5.91 13.80
N LEU A 28 10.40 -4.63 13.85
CA LEU A 28 9.52 -3.54 13.43
C LEU A 28 9.16 -3.67 11.94
N ILE A 29 7.87 -3.65 11.63
CA ILE A 29 7.35 -3.59 10.26
C ILE A 29 7.41 -2.14 9.79
N VAL A 30 8.08 -1.88 8.69
CA VAL A 30 8.18 -0.55 8.08
C VAL A 30 7.29 -0.47 6.85
N ILE A 31 6.34 0.45 6.86
CA ILE A 31 5.42 0.68 5.74
C ILE A 31 5.73 2.03 5.11
N ALA A 32 5.95 2.06 3.80
CA ALA A 32 6.06 3.30 3.05
C ALA A 32 4.69 3.67 2.49
N LEU A 33 4.16 4.82 2.89
CA LEU A 33 2.99 5.44 2.29
C LEU A 33 3.43 6.54 1.34
N ASP A 34 2.86 6.54 0.15
CA ASP A 34 3.17 7.49 -0.90
C ASP A 34 1.91 8.26 -1.29
N PRO A 35 1.68 9.45 -0.71
CA PRO A 35 0.64 10.34 -1.20
C PRO A 35 1.02 10.83 -2.60
N GLY A 36 0.24 10.48 -3.63
CA GLY A 36 0.50 10.90 -5.00
C GLY A 36 0.61 12.42 -5.15
N HIS A 37 1.25 12.88 -6.24
CA HIS A 37 1.34 14.31 -6.58
C HIS A 37 2.03 15.19 -5.53
N GLY A 38 1.71 16.49 -5.47
CA GLY A 38 2.23 17.46 -4.49
C GLY A 38 2.94 18.64 -5.14
N GLY A 39 3.00 19.78 -4.42
CA GLY A 39 3.62 21.01 -4.94
C GLY A 39 2.98 21.51 -6.23
N GLU A 40 3.78 21.64 -7.27
CA GLU A 40 3.35 22.08 -8.62
C GLU A 40 2.44 21.08 -9.33
N ASP A 41 2.49 19.81 -8.94
CA ASP A 41 1.59 18.79 -9.48
C ASP A 41 0.34 18.65 -8.60
N PRO A 42 -0.81 19.23 -9.03
CA PRO A 42 -2.05 19.15 -8.27
C PRO A 42 -2.70 17.77 -8.34
N GLY A 43 -2.27 16.88 -9.24
CA GLY A 43 -3.01 15.70 -9.66
C GLY A 43 -4.30 16.05 -10.39
N ALA A 44 -5.30 15.22 -10.31
CA ALA A 44 -6.62 15.51 -10.83
C ALA A 44 -7.35 16.58 -10.00
N ILE A 45 -8.25 17.32 -10.67
CA ILE A 45 -9.08 18.34 -10.04
C ILE A 45 -10.54 17.96 -10.25
N GLY A 46 -11.27 17.84 -9.15
CA GLY A 46 -12.69 17.53 -9.16
C GLY A 46 -13.55 18.69 -9.64
N PRO A 47 -14.84 18.44 -9.96
CA PRO A 47 -15.76 19.44 -10.48
C PRO A 47 -15.95 20.67 -9.58
N THR A 48 -15.78 20.52 -8.27
CA THR A 48 -15.89 21.63 -7.31
C THR A 48 -14.53 22.19 -6.87
N GLY A 49 -13.44 21.80 -7.57
CA GLY A 49 -12.10 22.32 -7.33
C GLY A 49 -11.30 21.57 -6.26
N LEU A 50 -11.76 20.40 -5.80
CA LEU A 50 -10.97 19.55 -4.92
C LEU A 50 -9.75 19.03 -5.69
N ARG A 51 -8.55 19.22 -5.14
CA ARG A 51 -7.30 18.72 -5.76
C ARG A 51 -6.93 17.37 -5.18
N GLU A 52 -6.53 16.48 -6.04
CA GLU A 52 -6.10 15.13 -5.66
C GLU A 52 -4.98 15.17 -4.63
N LYS A 53 -3.93 15.97 -4.85
CA LYS A 53 -2.79 16.09 -3.94
C LYS A 53 -3.16 16.37 -2.49
N ASP A 54 -4.25 17.14 -2.27
CA ASP A 54 -4.70 17.53 -0.93
C ASP A 54 -5.44 16.37 -0.24
N VAL A 55 -6.32 15.70 -0.98
CA VAL A 55 -7.10 14.57 -0.51
C VAL A 55 -6.22 13.38 -0.16
N VAL A 56 -5.32 12.99 -1.07
CA VAL A 56 -4.46 11.82 -0.85
C VAL A 56 -3.47 12.05 0.28
N LEU A 57 -3.03 13.30 0.50
CA LEU A 57 -2.22 13.64 1.67
C LEU A 57 -3.02 13.51 2.97
N ALA A 58 -4.27 13.97 2.99
CA ALA A 58 -5.15 13.86 4.16
C ALA A 58 -5.42 12.39 4.52
N ILE A 59 -5.80 11.56 3.54
CA ILE A 59 -6.04 10.13 3.73
C ILE A 59 -4.76 9.43 4.21
N SER A 60 -3.61 9.73 3.59
CA SER A 60 -2.34 9.11 3.95
C SER A 60 -1.89 9.46 5.36
N ARG A 61 -2.14 10.70 5.84
CA ARG A 61 -1.85 11.10 7.23
C ARG A 61 -2.73 10.32 8.22
N LYS A 62 -4.02 10.22 7.96
CA LYS A 62 -4.94 9.41 8.79
C LYS A 62 -4.51 7.94 8.81
N LEU A 63 -4.15 7.38 7.66
CA LEU A 63 -3.67 6.00 7.56
C LEU A 63 -2.36 5.78 8.31
N ARG A 64 -1.40 6.71 8.20
CA ARG A 64 -0.17 6.70 9.00
C ARG A 64 -0.48 6.65 10.49
N ASP A 65 -1.34 7.53 10.96
CA ASP A 65 -1.64 7.64 12.39
C ASP A 65 -2.36 6.38 12.89
N ARG A 66 -3.27 5.84 12.08
CA ARG A 66 -3.95 4.58 12.35
C ARG A 66 -3.00 3.38 12.43
N LEU A 67 -2.07 3.26 11.50
CA LEU A 67 -1.09 2.17 11.46
C LEU A 67 -0.05 2.30 12.59
N ASN A 68 0.45 3.52 12.87
CA ASN A 68 1.39 3.78 13.96
C ASN A 68 0.77 3.53 15.36
N GLY A 69 -0.54 3.40 15.48
CA GLY A 69 -1.20 2.92 16.69
C GLY A 69 -0.80 1.50 17.07
N ASN A 70 -0.24 0.71 16.15
CA ASN A 70 0.36 -0.58 16.45
C ASN A 70 1.85 -0.40 16.77
N PRO A 71 2.33 -0.79 17.98
CA PRO A 71 3.72 -0.60 18.40
C PRO A 71 4.74 -1.33 17.50
N ASN A 72 4.31 -2.36 16.78
CA ASN A 72 5.16 -3.14 15.87
C ASN A 72 5.20 -2.58 14.44
N ILE A 73 4.51 -1.47 14.17
CA ILE A 73 4.48 -0.83 12.86
C ILE A 73 5.09 0.55 12.93
N ARG A 74 5.86 0.90 11.91
CA ARG A 74 6.37 2.24 11.69
C ARG A 74 6.07 2.66 10.26
N VAL A 75 5.45 3.82 10.11
CA VAL A 75 5.11 4.37 8.79
C VAL A 75 6.11 5.48 8.42
N MET A 76 6.64 5.40 7.20
CA MET A 76 7.36 6.47 6.52
C MET A 76 6.48 7.00 5.39
N MET A 77 6.34 8.30 5.28
CA MET A 77 5.65 8.94 4.15
C MET A 77 6.67 9.50 3.17
N THR A 78 6.44 9.34 1.86
CA THR A 78 7.33 9.91 0.82
C THR A 78 7.28 11.43 0.81
N ARG A 79 6.12 12.01 1.12
CA ARG A 79 5.89 13.41 1.47
C ARG A 79 4.89 13.52 2.62
N ASP A 80 5.10 14.47 3.48
CA ASP A 80 4.22 14.79 4.63
C ASP A 80 3.64 16.21 4.55
N GLY A 81 3.95 16.91 3.46
CA GLY A 81 3.51 18.26 3.14
C GLY A 81 3.14 18.44 1.66
N ASP A 82 2.79 19.67 1.30
CA ASP A 82 2.49 20.05 -0.09
C ASP A 82 3.78 20.42 -0.83
N PHE A 83 4.53 19.42 -1.23
CA PHE A 83 5.70 19.54 -2.10
C PHE A 83 5.78 18.35 -3.06
N PHE A 84 6.36 18.56 -4.23
CA PHE A 84 6.55 17.51 -5.23
C PHE A 84 7.72 16.60 -4.87
N VAL A 85 7.55 15.30 -5.08
CA VAL A 85 8.61 14.28 -4.99
C VAL A 85 8.63 13.50 -6.29
N PRO A 86 9.76 13.48 -7.03
CA PRO A 86 9.88 12.70 -8.26
C PRO A 86 9.59 11.21 -8.07
N LEU A 87 9.03 10.55 -9.07
CA LEU A 87 8.58 9.15 -8.96
C LEU A 87 9.70 8.21 -8.49
N HIS A 88 10.90 8.34 -9.05
CA HIS A 88 12.05 7.52 -8.65
C HIS A 88 12.51 7.79 -7.21
N GLU A 89 12.37 9.04 -6.72
CA GLU A 89 12.70 9.41 -5.34
C GLU A 89 11.72 8.80 -4.33
N ARG A 90 10.45 8.64 -4.69
CA ARG A 90 9.44 7.99 -3.84
C ARG A 90 9.87 6.56 -3.52
N VAL A 91 10.22 5.80 -4.55
CA VAL A 91 10.75 4.43 -4.40
C VAL A 91 12.08 4.43 -3.63
N ARG A 92 12.98 5.37 -3.94
CA ARG A 92 14.30 5.47 -3.27
C ARG A 92 14.15 5.77 -1.77
N LYS A 93 13.22 6.66 -1.38
CA LYS A 93 12.91 6.93 0.02
C LYS A 93 12.43 5.67 0.74
N ALA A 94 11.50 4.91 0.15
CA ALA A 94 11.01 3.67 0.73
C ALA A 94 12.11 2.62 0.90
N ARG A 95 12.98 2.46 -0.11
CA ARG A 95 14.13 1.55 -0.05
C ARG A 95 15.16 1.96 1.00
N ARG A 96 15.42 3.25 1.17
CA ARG A 96 16.36 3.77 2.17
C ARG A 96 15.97 3.36 3.59
N VAL A 97 14.69 3.34 3.91
CA VAL A 97 14.19 2.89 5.21
C VAL A 97 13.94 1.38 5.26
N GLN A 98 14.28 0.69 4.18
CA GLN A 98 14.03 -0.75 4.03
C GLN A 98 12.56 -1.10 4.30
N ALA A 99 11.62 -0.41 3.67
CA ALA A 99 10.21 -0.66 3.85
C ALA A 99 9.85 -2.12 3.48
N ASP A 100 8.90 -2.69 4.22
CA ASP A 100 8.39 -4.04 4.01
C ASP A 100 7.28 -4.07 2.98
N LEU A 101 6.64 -2.93 2.73
CA LEU A 101 5.72 -2.71 1.63
C LEU A 101 5.61 -1.22 1.30
N PHE A 102 5.13 -0.95 0.08
CA PHE A 102 4.89 0.38 -0.46
C PHE A 102 3.44 0.50 -0.92
N VAL A 103 2.75 1.55 -0.47
CA VAL A 103 1.37 1.85 -0.87
C VAL A 103 1.28 3.28 -1.36
N SER A 104 1.07 3.45 -2.67
CA SER A 104 0.77 4.74 -3.29
C SER A 104 -0.73 4.99 -3.24
N ILE A 105 -1.12 6.18 -2.80
CA ILE A 105 -2.52 6.59 -2.61
C ILE A 105 -2.86 7.68 -3.61
N HIS A 106 -3.89 7.43 -4.42
CA HIS A 106 -4.37 8.28 -5.49
C HIS A 106 -5.90 8.46 -5.45
N ALA A 107 -6.40 9.43 -6.19
CA ALA A 107 -7.83 9.71 -6.40
C ALA A 107 -8.05 10.36 -7.77
N ASP A 108 -7.68 9.63 -8.82
CA ASP A 108 -7.50 10.15 -10.16
C ASP A 108 -8.81 10.62 -10.85
N ALA A 109 -8.68 11.36 -11.93
CA ALA A 109 -9.76 11.59 -12.88
C ALA A 109 -9.76 10.51 -13.94
N PHE A 110 -10.94 10.09 -14.36
CA PHE A 110 -11.08 9.18 -15.48
C PHE A 110 -11.63 9.87 -16.71
N ILE A 111 -11.44 9.27 -17.90
CA ILE A 111 -11.88 9.81 -19.19
C ILE A 111 -13.36 10.19 -19.19
N THR A 112 -14.18 9.45 -18.46
CA THR A 112 -15.60 9.72 -18.31
C THR A 112 -15.95 10.08 -16.87
N PRO A 113 -16.72 11.15 -16.63
CA PRO A 113 -17.17 11.52 -15.28
C PRO A 113 -18.16 10.52 -14.67
N LYS A 114 -18.54 9.48 -15.42
CA LYS A 114 -19.38 8.37 -14.92
C LYS A 114 -18.57 7.29 -14.22
N ALA A 115 -17.23 7.28 -14.37
CA ALA A 115 -16.38 6.33 -13.65
C ALA A 115 -16.54 6.56 -12.16
N ARG A 116 -16.62 5.47 -11.41
CA ARG A 116 -16.80 5.50 -9.95
C ARG A 116 -16.26 4.25 -9.31
N GLY A 117 -15.93 4.38 -8.04
CA GLY A 117 -15.44 3.30 -7.21
C GLY A 117 -13.91 3.19 -7.19
N ALA A 118 -13.40 2.47 -6.20
CA ALA A 118 -11.98 2.27 -5.99
C ALA A 118 -11.40 1.20 -6.90
N SER A 119 -10.10 1.29 -7.15
CA SER A 119 -9.27 0.27 -7.83
C SER A 119 -7.96 0.06 -7.10
N VAL A 120 -7.37 -1.12 -7.26
CA VAL A 120 -6.01 -1.41 -6.79
C VAL A 120 -5.18 -1.94 -7.94
N PHE A 121 -3.98 -1.41 -8.07
CA PHE A 121 -3.05 -1.75 -9.14
C PHE A 121 -1.74 -2.31 -8.57
N ALA A 122 -1.16 -3.26 -9.30
CA ALA A 122 0.18 -3.77 -9.11
C ALA A 122 1.01 -3.57 -10.39
N LEU A 123 2.32 -3.69 -10.28
CA LEU A 123 3.22 -3.60 -11.43
C LEU A 123 2.97 -4.75 -12.40
N SER A 124 3.08 -4.47 -13.70
CA SER A 124 3.20 -5.47 -14.77
C SER A 124 4.47 -5.25 -15.59
N GLN A 125 5.13 -6.35 -15.91
CA GLN A 125 6.25 -6.37 -16.87
C GLN A 125 5.77 -6.68 -18.31
N GLY A 126 4.64 -7.39 -18.44
CA GLY A 126 4.15 -7.92 -19.73
C GLY A 126 3.07 -7.09 -20.41
N GLY A 127 2.75 -5.88 -19.90
CA GLY A 127 1.67 -5.03 -20.42
C GLY A 127 0.56 -4.80 -19.40
N ALA A 128 -0.41 -3.96 -19.77
CA ALA A 128 -1.52 -3.63 -18.87
C ALA A 128 -2.64 -4.68 -18.96
N SER A 129 -3.27 -4.97 -17.82
CA SER A 129 -4.40 -5.90 -17.72
C SER A 129 -5.67 -5.39 -18.41
N SER A 130 -5.77 -4.07 -18.60
CA SER A 130 -6.87 -3.43 -19.31
C SER A 130 -6.41 -2.11 -19.97
N THR A 131 -7.23 -1.60 -20.91
CA THR A 131 -7.00 -0.27 -21.52
C THR A 131 -7.09 0.84 -20.46
N ALA A 132 -8.01 0.68 -19.49
CA ALA A 132 -8.15 1.62 -18.37
C ALA A 132 -6.87 1.65 -17.50
N ALA A 133 -6.36 0.48 -17.11
CA ALA A 133 -5.12 0.38 -16.33
C ALA A 133 -3.92 0.98 -17.06
N ARG A 134 -3.83 0.77 -18.39
CA ARG A 134 -2.79 1.41 -19.23
C ARG A 134 -2.90 2.93 -19.20
N TRP A 135 -4.10 3.45 -19.41
CA TRP A 135 -4.34 4.89 -19.45
C TRP A 135 -3.98 5.57 -18.11
N ILE A 136 -4.40 4.97 -16.98
CA ILE A 136 -4.06 5.49 -15.64
C ILE A 136 -2.53 5.46 -15.45
N ALA A 137 -1.86 4.34 -15.76
CA ALA A 137 -0.40 4.24 -15.64
C ALA A 137 0.33 5.26 -16.50
N ASP A 138 -0.12 5.47 -17.75
CA ASP A 138 0.48 6.46 -18.67
C ASP A 138 0.30 7.88 -18.12
N LYS A 139 -0.83 8.18 -17.48
CA LYS A 139 -1.08 9.47 -16.85
C LYS A 139 -0.18 9.67 -15.64
N GLU A 140 -0.16 8.72 -14.70
CA GLU A 140 0.65 8.78 -13.49
C GLU A 140 2.15 8.86 -13.79
N ASN A 141 2.63 8.15 -14.81
CA ASN A 141 4.03 8.20 -15.22
C ASN A 141 4.47 9.57 -15.78
N ARG A 142 3.54 10.48 -16.07
CA ARG A 142 3.83 11.86 -16.51
C ARG A 142 3.93 12.86 -15.36
N ALA A 143 3.70 12.45 -14.12
CA ALA A 143 3.78 13.32 -12.95
C ALA A 143 5.13 14.07 -12.86
N ASP A 144 6.24 13.40 -13.19
CA ASP A 144 7.57 14.04 -13.21
C ASP A 144 7.67 15.22 -14.19
N LEU A 145 6.97 15.16 -15.32
CA LEU A 145 6.93 16.27 -16.29
C LEU A 145 6.16 17.47 -15.71
N VAL A 146 5.04 17.22 -15.04
CA VAL A 146 4.23 18.26 -14.40
C VAL A 146 4.99 18.88 -13.22
N GLY A 147 5.70 18.06 -12.43
CA GLY A 147 6.56 18.49 -11.32
C GLY A 147 7.87 19.16 -11.74
N GLY A 148 8.10 19.40 -13.05
CA GLY A 148 9.26 20.12 -13.55
C GLY A 148 10.58 19.33 -13.51
N VAL A 149 10.52 17.99 -13.40
CA VAL A 149 11.72 17.14 -13.39
C VAL A 149 12.28 16.97 -14.80
N ASN A 150 13.56 17.30 -14.97
CA ASN A 150 14.26 17.08 -16.23
C ASN A 150 14.63 15.60 -16.39
N THR A 151 13.87 14.86 -17.20
CA THR A 151 13.99 13.39 -17.35
C THR A 151 15.22 12.94 -18.15
N VAL A 152 16.05 13.86 -18.64
CA VAL A 152 17.23 13.55 -19.51
C VAL A 152 18.38 12.87 -18.73
N ALA A 153 18.37 12.86 -17.40
CA ALA A 153 19.51 12.45 -16.58
C ALA A 153 19.52 10.98 -16.12
N VAL A 154 18.55 10.13 -16.48
CA VAL A 154 18.51 8.72 -16.02
C VAL A 154 18.98 7.79 -17.12
N LYS A 155 20.29 7.73 -17.37
CA LYS A 155 20.93 6.81 -18.35
C LYS A 155 21.57 5.54 -17.74
N ASP A 156 21.18 5.10 -16.56
CA ASP A 156 21.68 3.82 -15.99
C ASP A 156 20.68 2.66 -16.19
N ALA A 157 20.16 2.55 -17.43
CA ALA A 157 19.12 1.58 -17.77
C ALA A 157 19.61 0.12 -17.84
N GLU A 158 20.90 -0.14 -18.08
CA GLU A 158 21.40 -1.52 -18.25
C GLU A 158 21.66 -2.24 -16.93
N VAL A 159 22.19 -1.56 -15.92
CA VAL A 159 22.38 -2.13 -14.58
C VAL A 159 21.04 -2.39 -13.90
N MET A 160 20.07 -1.50 -14.15
CA MET A 160 18.70 -1.64 -13.65
C MET A 160 17.97 -2.84 -14.25
N ARG A 161 18.21 -3.17 -15.54
CA ARG A 161 17.57 -4.32 -16.20
C ARG A 161 18.05 -5.66 -15.66
N ALA A 162 19.33 -5.83 -15.40
CA ALA A 162 19.88 -7.12 -14.96
C ALA A 162 19.48 -7.49 -13.51
N MET A 163 19.26 -6.52 -12.63
CA MET A 163 18.76 -6.75 -11.25
C MET A 163 17.24 -6.96 -11.17
N LEU A 164 16.52 -6.62 -12.25
CA LEU A 164 15.05 -6.57 -12.29
C LEU A 164 14.37 -7.92 -12.55
N ASP A 165 15.03 -8.86 -13.22
CA ASP A 165 14.29 -10.00 -13.80
C ASP A 165 13.85 -11.08 -12.81
N MET A 166 14.63 -11.41 -11.79
CA MET A 166 14.27 -12.51 -10.88
C MET A 166 13.57 -12.05 -9.59
N SER A 167 13.97 -10.91 -9.04
CA SER A 167 13.36 -10.36 -7.83
C SER A 167 11.95 -9.82 -8.10
N THR A 168 11.75 -9.22 -9.26
CA THR A 168 10.50 -8.53 -9.63
C THR A 168 9.29 -9.47 -9.76
N ALA A 169 9.47 -10.70 -10.26
CA ALA A 169 8.35 -11.65 -10.40
C ALA A 169 7.78 -12.08 -9.04
N ALA A 170 8.65 -12.33 -8.06
CA ALA A 170 8.21 -12.66 -6.69
C ALA A 170 7.50 -11.48 -6.04
N GLN A 171 8.04 -10.26 -6.22
CA GLN A 171 7.44 -9.04 -5.68
C GLN A 171 6.10 -8.70 -6.31
N ILE A 172 5.94 -8.89 -7.62
CA ILE A 172 4.64 -8.74 -8.29
C ILE A 172 3.61 -9.70 -7.70
N LYS A 173 4.00 -10.98 -7.47
CA LYS A 173 3.10 -11.97 -6.86
C LYS A 173 2.68 -11.55 -5.44
N ASP A 174 3.59 -11.02 -4.64
CA ASP A 174 3.28 -10.54 -3.29
C ASP A 174 2.49 -9.23 -3.32
N SER A 175 2.75 -8.36 -4.29
CA SER A 175 1.95 -7.16 -4.56
C SER A 175 0.50 -7.52 -4.91
N LEU A 176 0.26 -8.57 -5.71
CA LEU A 176 -1.09 -9.06 -6.04
C LEU A 176 -1.81 -9.61 -4.80
N LYS A 177 -1.11 -10.30 -3.90
CA LYS A 177 -1.69 -10.77 -2.63
C LYS A 177 -2.07 -9.58 -1.73
N LEU A 178 -1.16 -8.61 -1.56
CA LEU A 178 -1.41 -7.38 -0.82
C LEU A 178 -2.60 -6.63 -1.40
N GLY A 179 -2.58 -6.39 -2.71
CA GLY A 179 -3.65 -5.70 -3.43
C GLY A 179 -5.00 -6.38 -3.27
N SER A 180 -5.04 -7.72 -3.30
CA SER A 180 -6.28 -8.48 -3.10
C SER A 180 -6.86 -8.31 -1.70
N GLU A 181 -6.02 -8.35 -0.65
CA GLU A 181 -6.48 -8.11 0.72
C GLU A 181 -7.02 -6.68 0.89
N VAL A 182 -6.31 -5.68 0.35
CA VAL A 182 -6.72 -4.28 0.39
C VAL A 182 -8.02 -4.07 -0.39
N LEU A 183 -8.11 -4.55 -1.63
CA LEU A 183 -9.29 -4.42 -2.48
C LEU A 183 -10.54 -5.04 -1.83
N ASN A 184 -10.38 -6.21 -1.22
CA ASN A 184 -11.47 -6.90 -0.52
C ASN A 184 -12.01 -6.11 0.69
N GLN A 185 -11.17 -5.33 1.37
CA GLN A 185 -11.64 -4.50 2.48
C GLN A 185 -12.28 -3.20 1.97
N ILE A 186 -11.68 -2.53 0.99
CA ILE A 186 -12.25 -1.33 0.38
C ILE A 186 -13.65 -1.63 -0.20
N GLY A 187 -13.84 -2.81 -0.80
CA GLY A 187 -15.13 -3.25 -1.34
C GLY A 187 -16.25 -3.40 -0.32
N LYS A 188 -15.96 -3.33 1.00
CA LYS A 188 -16.97 -3.32 2.06
C LYS A 188 -17.42 -1.90 2.45
N VAL A 189 -16.58 -0.91 2.17
CA VAL A 189 -16.83 0.51 2.46
C VAL A 189 -17.52 1.18 1.27
N GLY A 190 -17.06 0.86 0.06
CA GLY A 190 -17.53 1.53 -1.13
C GLY A 190 -17.57 0.63 -2.36
N ARG A 191 -18.02 1.23 -3.46
CA ARG A 191 -18.04 0.56 -4.76
C ARG A 191 -16.62 0.31 -5.24
N LEU A 192 -16.40 -0.84 -5.87
CA LEU A 192 -15.19 -1.11 -6.62
C LEU A 192 -15.41 -0.82 -8.10
N HIS A 193 -14.45 -0.15 -8.75
CA HIS A 193 -14.42 0.02 -10.20
C HIS A 193 -14.12 -1.33 -10.88
N LYS A 194 -13.15 -2.06 -10.34
CA LYS A 194 -12.84 -3.45 -10.72
C LYS A 194 -12.82 -4.34 -9.49
N ARG A 195 -13.28 -5.57 -9.64
CA ARG A 195 -13.33 -6.56 -8.54
C ARG A 195 -12.05 -7.37 -8.38
N SER A 196 -11.06 -7.10 -9.20
CA SER A 196 -9.74 -7.74 -9.16
C SER A 196 -8.65 -6.67 -9.21
N VAL A 197 -7.49 -6.99 -8.65
CA VAL A 197 -6.29 -6.15 -8.79
C VAL A 197 -5.92 -6.09 -10.27
N GLU A 198 -5.78 -4.89 -10.79
CA GLU A 198 -5.32 -4.65 -12.15
C GLU A 198 -3.80 -4.48 -12.19
N GLN A 199 -3.20 -4.58 -13.37
CA GLN A 199 -1.76 -4.46 -13.53
C GLN A 199 -1.43 -3.54 -14.71
N ALA A 200 -0.40 -2.71 -14.54
CA ALA A 200 0.18 -1.91 -15.63
C ALA A 200 1.62 -1.47 -15.29
N GLY A 201 2.23 -0.73 -16.18
CA GLY A 201 3.63 -0.31 -16.09
C GLY A 201 3.83 0.96 -15.25
N PHE A 202 3.32 1.01 -14.02
CA PHE A 202 3.48 2.15 -13.11
C PHE A 202 4.94 2.37 -12.71
N ALA A 203 5.49 3.54 -12.98
CA ALA A 203 6.88 3.87 -12.66
C ALA A 203 7.12 3.86 -11.13
N VAL A 204 6.17 4.37 -10.36
CA VAL A 204 6.25 4.44 -8.90
C VAL A 204 6.21 3.06 -8.22
N LEU A 205 5.73 2.02 -8.91
CA LEU A 205 5.70 0.64 -8.39
C LEU A 205 6.92 -0.20 -8.77
N LYS A 206 7.92 0.39 -9.43
CA LYS A 206 9.16 -0.31 -9.80
C LYS A 206 10.11 -0.46 -8.62
N ALA A 207 9.67 -1.21 -7.61
CA ALA A 207 10.44 -1.54 -6.42
C ALA A 207 10.69 -3.05 -6.38
N PRO A 208 11.90 -3.52 -6.79
CA PRO A 208 12.17 -4.96 -6.96
C PRO A 208 12.32 -5.72 -5.65
N ASP A 209 12.40 -5.03 -4.53
CA ASP A 209 12.73 -5.57 -3.21
C ASP A 209 11.59 -5.46 -2.18
N MET A 210 10.43 -4.92 -2.57
CA MET A 210 9.26 -4.81 -1.68
C MET A 210 7.94 -4.93 -2.45
N PRO A 211 6.90 -5.58 -1.89
CA PRO A 211 5.55 -5.54 -2.44
C PRO A 211 5.04 -4.11 -2.55
N SER A 212 4.49 -3.75 -3.71
CA SER A 212 4.10 -2.38 -4.03
C SER A 212 2.75 -2.36 -4.72
N ILE A 213 1.83 -1.52 -4.24
CA ILE A 213 0.52 -1.30 -4.85
C ILE A 213 0.21 0.19 -4.99
N LEU A 214 -0.62 0.53 -5.96
CA LEU A 214 -1.26 1.83 -6.09
C LEU A 214 -2.77 1.65 -5.87
N VAL A 215 -3.32 2.49 -5.02
CA VAL A 215 -4.73 2.48 -4.67
C VAL A 215 -5.38 3.76 -5.19
N GLU A 216 -6.28 3.61 -6.17
CA GLU A 216 -7.23 4.64 -6.53
C GLU A 216 -8.39 4.58 -5.56
N THR A 217 -8.48 5.56 -4.69
CA THR A 217 -9.50 5.58 -3.62
C THR A 217 -10.89 5.87 -4.15
N ALA A 218 -10.99 6.67 -5.20
CA ALA A 218 -12.19 7.02 -5.96
C ALA A 218 -11.77 7.78 -7.22
N PHE A 219 -12.69 8.05 -8.13
CA PHE A 219 -12.44 8.94 -9.26
C PHE A 219 -12.95 10.34 -8.96
N ILE A 220 -12.03 11.27 -8.63
CA ILE A 220 -12.34 12.66 -8.22
C ILE A 220 -13.11 13.44 -9.30
N SER A 221 -13.02 13.02 -10.58
CA SER A 221 -13.79 13.60 -11.69
C SER A 221 -15.29 13.33 -11.61
N ASN A 222 -15.73 12.38 -10.78
CA ASN A 222 -17.14 12.11 -10.53
C ASN A 222 -17.65 12.94 -9.36
N PRO A 223 -18.74 13.76 -9.52
CA PRO A 223 -19.21 14.65 -8.45
C PRO A 223 -19.64 13.92 -7.17
N GLU A 224 -20.20 12.71 -7.28
CA GLU A 224 -20.61 11.90 -6.11
C GLU A 224 -19.38 11.36 -5.36
N GLU A 225 -18.34 10.96 -6.11
CA GLU A 225 -17.09 10.47 -5.53
C GLU A 225 -16.28 11.63 -4.92
N GLU A 226 -16.25 12.80 -5.59
CA GLU A 226 -15.62 14.00 -5.03
C GLU A 226 -16.26 14.41 -3.69
N ALA A 227 -17.61 14.35 -3.60
CA ALA A 227 -18.31 14.64 -2.36
C ALA A 227 -17.91 13.68 -1.23
N LYS A 228 -17.78 12.36 -1.53
CA LYS A 228 -17.30 11.37 -0.56
C LYS A 228 -15.87 11.63 -0.14
N LEU A 229 -14.98 11.96 -1.09
CA LEU A 229 -13.59 12.26 -0.79
C LEU A 229 -13.42 13.47 0.13
N ARG A 230 -14.38 14.40 0.14
CA ARG A 230 -14.44 15.53 1.08
C ARG A 230 -14.96 15.14 2.46
N ASP A 231 -15.72 14.06 2.55
CA ASP A 231 -16.36 13.64 3.80
C ASP A 231 -15.32 12.96 4.73
N PRO A 232 -15.09 13.52 5.92
CA PRO A 232 -14.16 12.96 6.88
C PRO A 232 -14.55 11.55 7.35
N GLU A 233 -15.85 11.24 7.47
CA GLU A 233 -16.34 9.92 7.90
C GLU A 233 -16.02 8.86 6.84
N TYR A 234 -16.28 9.16 5.57
CA TYR A 234 -15.90 8.27 4.47
C TYR A 234 -14.38 8.06 4.39
N GLN A 235 -13.58 9.11 4.60
CA GLN A 235 -12.13 8.97 4.67
C GLN A 235 -11.71 8.03 5.81
N ASP A 236 -12.34 8.13 6.98
CA ASP A 236 -12.04 7.28 8.13
C ASP A 236 -12.41 5.82 7.87
N GLU A 237 -13.58 5.56 7.27
CA GLU A 237 -13.97 4.21 6.83
C GLU A 237 -12.97 3.62 5.82
N LEU A 238 -12.53 4.42 4.87
CA LEU A 238 -11.54 4.02 3.87
C LEU A 238 -10.17 3.71 4.52
N VAL A 239 -9.75 4.53 5.47
CA VAL A 239 -8.51 4.33 6.24
C VAL A 239 -8.55 3.03 7.04
N GLU A 240 -9.67 2.72 7.70
CA GLU A 240 -9.85 1.44 8.40
C GLU A 240 -9.81 0.24 7.43
N ALA A 241 -10.41 0.38 6.26
CA ALA A 241 -10.36 -0.67 5.24
C ALA A 241 -8.92 -0.92 4.75
N LEU A 242 -8.17 0.15 4.45
CA LEU A 242 -6.77 0.08 4.04
C LEU A 242 -5.91 -0.56 5.14
N ALA A 243 -6.03 -0.09 6.38
CA ALA A 243 -5.28 -0.62 7.52
C ALA A 243 -5.59 -2.09 7.76
N THR A 244 -6.87 -2.49 7.69
CA THR A 244 -7.30 -3.88 7.84
C THR A 244 -6.76 -4.77 6.73
N GLY A 245 -6.77 -4.30 5.47
CA GLY A 245 -6.21 -5.02 4.33
C GLY A 245 -4.72 -5.29 4.50
N ILE A 246 -3.96 -4.27 4.89
CA ILE A 246 -2.52 -4.37 5.18
C ILE A 246 -2.26 -5.36 6.34
N ALA A 247 -3.02 -5.26 7.43
CA ALA A 247 -2.88 -6.16 8.58
C ALA A 247 -3.16 -7.63 8.19
N ARG A 248 -4.19 -7.89 7.37
CA ARG A 248 -4.51 -9.22 6.86
C ARG A 248 -3.42 -9.79 5.96
N TYR A 249 -2.81 -8.94 5.14
CA TYR A 249 -1.67 -9.34 4.33
C TYR A 249 -0.51 -9.83 5.21
N PHE A 250 -0.09 -9.04 6.21
CA PHE A 250 1.00 -9.42 7.10
C PHE A 250 0.67 -10.63 7.99
N ALA A 251 -0.58 -10.83 8.38
CA ALA A 251 -0.99 -12.02 9.11
C ALA A 251 -0.76 -13.32 8.32
N LYS A 252 -0.89 -13.25 6.98
CA LYS A 252 -0.67 -14.38 6.06
C LYS A 252 0.76 -14.45 5.52
N ASN A 253 1.45 -13.31 5.46
CA ASN A 253 2.78 -13.14 4.89
C ASN A 253 3.66 -12.36 5.88
N PRO A 254 4.06 -12.96 7.00
CA PRO A 254 4.90 -12.27 7.99
C PRO A 254 6.24 -11.90 7.34
N PRO A 255 6.75 -10.67 7.59
CA PRO A 255 8.02 -10.24 7.04
C PRO A 255 9.15 -11.13 7.55
N LEU A 256 10.06 -11.50 6.64
CA LEU A 256 11.24 -12.30 6.99
C LEU A 256 12.12 -11.53 7.97
N ALA A 257 12.71 -12.26 8.93
CA ALA A 257 13.73 -11.70 9.81
C ALA A 257 14.87 -11.15 8.93
N ARG A 258 15.15 -9.85 9.04
CA ARG A 258 16.33 -9.26 8.39
C ARG A 258 17.55 -9.62 9.22
N HIS A 259 18.51 -10.32 8.64
CA HIS A 259 19.83 -10.41 9.25
C HIS A 259 20.41 -8.98 9.27
N ARG A 260 20.62 -8.41 10.48
CA ARG A 260 21.53 -7.29 10.62
C ARG A 260 22.90 -7.82 10.20
N ALA A 261 23.39 -7.40 9.05
CA ALA A 261 24.84 -7.39 8.84
C ALA A 261 25.39 -6.41 9.87
N LEU A 262 26.13 -6.93 10.82
CA LEU A 262 26.93 -6.19 11.80
C LEU A 262 28.03 -5.43 11.07
#